data_511266f674b9e1bf5c0e47c4b4b42149
#
_entry.id   511266f674b9e1bf5c0e47c4b4b42149
#
_cell.length_a   1.000
_cell.length_b   1.000
_cell.length_c   1.000
_cell.angle_alpha   90.00
_cell.angle_beta   90.00
_cell.angle_gamma   90.00
#
_symmetry.space_group_name_H-M   'P 1'
#
loop_
_entity.id
_entity.type
_entity.pdbx_description
1 polymer ?
#
loop_
_entity_poly.entity_id
_entity_poly.type
_entity_poly.pdbx_seq_one_letter_code
_entity_poly.pdbx_strand_id
1 'polypeptide(L)'
;LNIGFCGFDHYERRQALIEIDVLVALALGMTLKQLRAIYKLQFAIAQQYEIDTWYDANGRIVFTNNRSLTGIGFSRPEFENPNVVTPIRRSDAPWDGIMKHAPAGYVFARTITDDTMPGGPIERTIEYHAPFDRCDREQDYETAWNFFEEKYGGQA
;
A
#
# COMPACT_ATOMS: atom_id res chain seq x y z
N LEU A 1 -24.85 -13.85 14.26
CA LEU A 1 -24.04 -12.63 14.06
C LEU A 1 -22.67 -13.08 13.55
N ASN A 2 -22.51 -13.11 12.24
CA ASN A 2 -21.21 -13.25 11.59
C ASN A 2 -20.50 -11.90 11.78
N ILE A 3 -19.66 -11.80 12.79
CA ILE A 3 -18.68 -10.75 12.86
C ILE A 3 -17.62 -11.14 11.82
N GLY A 4 -17.87 -10.73 10.57
CA GLY A 4 -16.85 -10.78 9.55
C GLY A 4 -15.63 -10.07 10.10
N PHE A 5 -14.52 -10.78 10.24
CA PHE A 5 -13.23 -10.16 10.44
C PHE A 5 -13.08 -9.14 9.31
N CYS A 6 -13.21 -7.89 9.65
CA CYS A 6 -12.89 -6.78 8.77
C CYS A 6 -11.39 -6.95 8.50
N GLY A 7 -11.07 -7.60 7.39
CA GLY A 7 -9.68 -7.77 6.98
C GLY A 7 -9.10 -6.37 6.90
N PHE A 8 -8.05 -6.11 7.67
CA PHE A 8 -7.34 -4.85 7.65
C PHE A 8 -6.80 -4.67 6.24
N ASP A 9 -7.51 -3.91 5.43
CA ASP A 9 -7.07 -3.49 4.12
C ASP A 9 -5.97 -2.43 4.32
N HIS A 10 -4.76 -2.77 3.92
CA HIS A 10 -3.60 -1.87 4.06
C HIS A 10 -3.77 -0.59 3.26
N TYR A 11 -4.45 -0.67 2.12
CA TYR A 11 -4.77 0.49 1.30
C TYR A 11 -5.77 1.41 1.99
N GLU A 12 -6.88 0.88 2.50
CA GLU A 12 -7.88 1.67 3.24
C GLU A 12 -7.28 2.34 4.47
N ARG A 13 -6.43 1.60 5.22
CA ARG A 13 -5.71 2.20 6.35
C ARG A 13 -4.83 3.36 5.92
N ARG A 14 -4.12 3.21 4.80
CA ARG A 14 -3.30 4.29 4.26
C ARG A 14 -4.14 5.49 3.88
N GLN A 15 -5.28 5.29 3.22
CA GLN A 15 -6.21 6.37 2.85
C GLN A 15 -6.76 7.09 4.09
N ALA A 16 -7.17 6.36 5.11
CA ALA A 16 -7.64 6.94 6.36
C ALA A 16 -6.58 7.85 7.03
N LEU A 17 -5.31 7.44 7.00
CA LEU A 17 -4.22 8.27 7.52
C LEU A 17 -4.01 9.55 6.70
N ILE A 18 -4.14 9.49 5.38
CA ILE A 18 -4.10 10.67 4.51
C ILE A 18 -5.24 11.63 4.81
N GLU A 19 -6.44 11.12 4.98
CA GLU A 19 -7.61 11.92 5.33
C GLU A 19 -7.44 12.61 6.69
N ILE A 20 -6.89 11.91 7.67
CA ILE A 20 -6.58 12.49 9.00
C ILE A 20 -5.55 13.62 8.86
N ASP A 21 -4.47 13.41 8.10
CA ASP A 21 -3.45 14.46 7.87
C ASP A 21 -4.08 15.72 7.26
N VAL A 22 -4.95 15.54 6.26
CA VAL A 22 -5.65 16.67 5.60
C VAL A 22 -6.60 17.37 6.55
N LEU A 23 -7.41 16.65 7.31
CA LEU A 23 -8.34 17.23 8.27
C LEU A 23 -7.61 18.01 9.36
N VAL A 24 -6.49 17.50 9.86
CA VAL A 24 -5.65 18.20 10.84
C VAL A 24 -5.05 19.46 10.23
N ALA A 25 -4.54 19.40 9.00
CA ALA A 25 -4.00 20.55 8.31
C ALA A 25 -5.05 21.66 8.10
N LEU A 26 -6.25 21.28 7.67
CA LEU A 26 -7.38 22.21 7.53
C LEU A 26 -7.76 22.83 8.87
N ALA A 27 -7.86 22.04 9.94
CA ALA A 27 -8.19 22.54 11.28
C ALA A 27 -7.12 23.50 11.84
N LEU A 28 -5.87 23.36 11.43
CA LEU A 28 -4.77 24.26 11.78
C LEU A 28 -4.67 25.49 10.85
N GLY A 29 -5.57 25.65 9.88
CA GLY A 29 -5.55 26.76 8.93
C GLY A 29 -4.38 26.69 7.93
N MET A 30 -3.84 25.50 7.69
CA MET A 30 -2.77 25.29 6.72
C MET A 30 -3.32 25.25 5.29
N THR A 31 -2.43 25.45 4.34
CA THR A 31 -2.70 25.23 2.92
C THR A 31 -2.21 23.86 2.46
N LEU A 32 -2.77 23.31 1.39
CA LEU A 32 -2.29 22.06 0.77
C LEU A 32 -0.80 22.14 0.43
N LYS A 33 -0.30 23.29 -0.02
CA LYS A 33 1.12 23.52 -0.29
C LYS A 33 1.99 23.32 0.94
N GLN A 34 1.53 23.80 2.10
CA GLN A 34 2.25 23.66 3.36
C GLN A 34 2.25 22.20 3.83
N LEU A 35 1.11 21.50 3.74
CA LEU A 35 1.03 20.07 4.05
C LEU A 35 2.01 19.25 3.20
N ARG A 36 2.00 19.47 1.88
CA ARG A 36 2.94 18.81 0.96
C ARG A 36 4.41 19.13 1.28
N ALA A 37 4.70 20.38 1.66
CA ALA A 37 6.06 20.79 2.03
C ALA A 37 6.53 20.06 3.31
N ILE A 38 5.67 19.93 4.32
CA ILE A 38 5.97 19.18 5.54
C ILE A 38 6.28 17.72 5.20
N TYR A 39 5.42 17.10 4.40
CA TYR A 39 5.64 15.71 3.97
C TYR A 39 6.99 15.53 3.28
N LYS A 40 7.33 16.41 2.33
CA LYS A 40 8.60 16.37 1.59
C LYS A 40 9.83 16.54 2.46
N LEU A 41 9.76 17.45 3.43
CA LEU A 41 10.93 17.81 4.22
C LEU A 41 11.17 16.88 5.41
N GLN A 42 10.10 16.38 6.04
CA GLN A 42 10.23 15.65 7.30
C GLN A 42 10.19 14.13 7.14
N PHE A 43 9.62 13.62 6.05
CA PHE A 43 9.35 12.19 5.89
C PHE A 43 10.11 11.53 4.73
N ALA A 44 11.33 11.97 4.44
CA ALA A 44 12.12 11.46 3.31
C ALA A 44 12.27 9.92 3.29
N ILE A 45 12.43 9.28 4.46
CA ILE A 45 12.52 7.82 4.57
C ILE A 45 11.16 7.18 4.29
N ALA A 46 10.08 7.74 4.84
CA ALA A 46 8.73 7.23 4.60
C ALA A 46 8.34 7.35 3.12
N GLN A 47 8.78 8.42 2.45
CA GLN A 47 8.58 8.60 1.01
C GLN A 47 9.21 7.47 0.20
N GLN A 48 10.43 7.04 0.54
CA GLN A 48 11.10 5.93 -0.14
C GLN A 48 10.32 4.63 0.01
N TYR A 49 9.79 4.35 1.21
CA TYR A 49 8.98 3.16 1.43
C TYR A 49 7.66 3.21 0.67
N GLU A 50 7.02 4.38 0.59
CA GLU A 50 5.78 4.53 -0.16
C GLU A 50 5.97 4.40 -1.67
N ILE A 51 7.04 4.98 -2.22
CA ILE A 51 7.36 4.91 -3.65
C ILE A 51 7.53 3.46 -4.11
N ASP A 52 8.07 2.60 -3.26
CA ASP A 52 8.32 1.20 -3.58
C ASP A 52 7.17 0.26 -3.17
N THR A 53 6.09 0.79 -2.58
CA THR A 53 4.97 -0.05 -2.12
C THR A 53 3.88 -0.14 -3.18
N TRP A 54 3.54 -1.37 -3.55
CA TRP A 54 2.49 -1.71 -4.50
C TRP A 54 1.34 -2.43 -3.80
N TYR A 55 0.12 -2.12 -4.22
CA TYR A 55 -1.10 -2.72 -3.72
C TYR A 55 -1.80 -3.51 -4.82
N ASP A 56 -2.50 -4.55 -4.45
CA ASP A 56 -3.38 -5.31 -5.34
C ASP A 56 -4.80 -4.73 -5.36
N ALA A 57 -5.66 -5.29 -6.22
CA ALA A 57 -7.06 -4.85 -6.36
C ALA A 57 -7.89 -5.01 -5.06
N ASN A 58 -7.42 -5.81 -4.10
CA ASN A 58 -8.05 -6.02 -2.80
C ASN A 58 -7.38 -5.20 -1.68
N GLY A 59 -6.53 -4.23 -2.02
CA GLY A 59 -5.84 -3.36 -1.08
C GLY A 59 -4.72 -4.01 -0.26
N ARG A 60 -4.27 -5.19 -0.67
CA ARG A 60 -3.15 -5.89 -0.02
C ARG A 60 -1.82 -5.39 -0.55
N ILE A 61 -0.82 -5.29 0.32
CA ILE A 61 0.55 -5.00 -0.11
C ILE A 61 1.10 -6.20 -0.86
N VAL A 62 1.47 -5.99 -2.13
CA VAL A 62 2.09 -7.00 -2.99
C VAL A 62 3.61 -6.95 -2.90
N PHE A 63 4.17 -5.75 -2.90
CA PHE A 63 5.60 -5.50 -2.82
C PHE A 63 5.88 -4.33 -1.90
N THR A 64 6.94 -4.43 -1.12
CA THR A 64 7.45 -3.35 -0.30
C THR A 64 8.98 -3.44 -0.23
N ASN A 65 9.63 -2.29 -0.12
CA ASN A 65 11.10 -2.24 0.06
C ASN A 65 11.54 -2.67 1.46
N ASN A 66 10.63 -2.77 2.39
CA ASN A 66 10.93 -3.17 3.76
C ASN A 66 11.10 -4.69 3.86
N ARG A 67 11.90 -5.15 4.84
CA ARG A 67 11.93 -6.56 5.21
C ARG A 67 10.58 -6.91 5.81
N SER A 68 9.81 -7.65 5.06
CA SER A 68 8.41 -7.92 5.36
C SER A 68 8.21 -8.64 6.68
N LEU A 69 7.17 -8.21 7.39
CA LEU A 69 6.51 -9.07 8.36
C LEU A 69 5.90 -10.27 7.63
N THR A 70 5.85 -11.42 8.27
CA THR A 70 5.24 -12.63 7.69
C THR A 70 3.86 -12.33 7.14
N GLY A 71 3.63 -12.62 5.86
CA GLY A 71 2.34 -12.43 5.19
C GLY A 71 2.07 -11.04 4.64
N ILE A 72 3.03 -10.13 4.70
CA ILE A 72 2.90 -8.80 4.08
C ILE A 72 3.79 -8.72 2.85
N GLY A 73 3.21 -8.98 1.68
CA GLY A 73 3.83 -8.82 0.38
C GLY A 73 5.17 -9.52 0.19
N PHE A 74 5.85 -9.16 -0.88
CA PHE A 74 7.23 -9.56 -1.15
C PHE A 74 8.17 -8.41 -0.80
N SER A 75 9.28 -8.74 -0.15
CA SER A 75 10.39 -7.81 0.00
C SER A 75 11.30 -7.85 -1.23
N ARG A 76 12.12 -6.81 -1.42
CA ARG A 76 13.11 -6.78 -2.51
C ARG A 76 14.04 -8.00 -2.48
N PRO A 77 14.64 -8.42 -1.36
CA PRO A 77 15.47 -9.61 -1.31
C PRO A 77 14.73 -10.89 -1.70
N GLU A 78 13.47 -11.04 -1.35
CA GLU A 78 12.67 -12.19 -1.77
C GLU A 78 12.39 -12.17 -3.26
N PHE A 79 12.10 -10.99 -3.81
CA PHE A 79 11.88 -10.83 -5.24
C PHE A 79 13.14 -11.11 -6.07
N GLU A 80 14.28 -10.65 -5.60
CA GLU A 80 15.57 -10.85 -6.26
C GLU A 80 16.11 -12.29 -6.09
N ASN A 81 15.60 -13.05 -5.12
CA ASN A 81 16.03 -14.42 -4.87
C ASN A 81 15.54 -15.38 -5.97
N PRO A 82 16.44 -16.02 -6.73
CA PRO A 82 16.07 -16.96 -7.81
C PRO A 82 15.29 -18.18 -7.32
N ASN A 83 15.41 -18.54 -6.05
CA ASN A 83 14.76 -19.71 -5.47
C ASN A 83 13.33 -19.40 -4.96
N VAL A 84 12.95 -18.15 -4.87
CA VAL A 84 11.59 -17.77 -4.55
C VAL A 84 10.79 -17.77 -5.84
N VAL A 85 9.89 -18.72 -5.98
CA VAL A 85 9.00 -18.81 -7.15
C VAL A 85 7.96 -17.69 -7.04
N THR A 86 8.17 -16.63 -7.83
CA THR A 86 7.13 -15.64 -8.06
C THR A 86 6.65 -15.79 -9.49
N PRO A 87 5.34 -15.99 -9.73
CA PRO A 87 4.82 -16.16 -11.10
C PRO A 87 5.03 -14.93 -11.98
N ILE A 88 5.37 -13.79 -11.38
CA ILE A 88 5.60 -12.52 -12.08
C ILE A 88 7.07 -12.36 -12.49
N ARG A 89 7.95 -13.27 -12.07
CA ARG A 89 9.36 -13.14 -12.36
C ARG A 89 9.64 -13.41 -13.83
N ARG A 90 9.75 -12.34 -14.59
CA ARG A 90 10.46 -12.35 -15.87
C ARG A 90 11.89 -11.90 -15.59
N SER A 91 12.84 -12.70 -16.02
CA SER A 91 14.27 -12.48 -15.81
C SER A 91 14.80 -11.18 -16.44
N ASP A 92 14.02 -10.53 -17.28
CA ASP A 92 14.37 -9.44 -18.18
C ASP A 92 13.59 -8.13 -17.94
N ALA A 93 12.64 -8.11 -17.02
CA ALA A 93 11.87 -6.91 -16.74
C ALA A 93 12.07 -6.41 -15.30
N PRO A 94 12.26 -5.10 -15.09
CA PRO A 94 12.25 -4.53 -13.76
C PRO A 94 10.88 -4.71 -13.12
N TRP A 95 10.85 -4.79 -11.78
CA TRP A 95 9.63 -4.99 -11.01
C TRP A 95 8.49 -4.06 -11.42
N ASP A 96 8.77 -2.78 -11.58
CA ASP A 96 7.80 -1.77 -11.99
C ASP A 96 7.16 -2.09 -13.35
N GLY A 97 7.93 -2.61 -14.29
CA GLY A 97 7.41 -2.99 -15.60
C GLY A 97 6.43 -4.14 -15.53
N ILE A 98 6.70 -5.11 -14.66
CA ILE A 98 5.83 -6.26 -14.46
C ILE A 98 4.52 -5.83 -13.81
N MET A 99 4.59 -5.03 -12.75
CA MET A 99 3.43 -4.60 -11.99
C MET A 99 2.49 -3.70 -12.81
N LYS A 100 3.05 -2.77 -13.59
CA LYS A 100 2.26 -1.88 -14.44
C LYS A 100 1.54 -2.57 -15.60
N HIS A 101 2.09 -3.68 -16.08
CA HIS A 101 1.62 -4.36 -17.27
C HIS A 101 0.97 -5.71 -16.99
N ALA A 102 0.71 -6.04 -15.73
CA ALA A 102 -0.07 -7.24 -15.40
C ALA A 102 -1.46 -7.17 -16.06
N PRO A 103 -1.86 -8.20 -16.83
CA PRO A 103 -3.17 -8.19 -17.48
C PRO A 103 -4.30 -8.11 -16.45
N ALA A 104 -5.41 -7.47 -16.82
CA ALA A 104 -6.61 -7.45 -16.00
C ALA A 104 -7.06 -8.89 -15.67
N GLY A 105 -7.41 -9.15 -14.41
CA GLY A 105 -7.78 -10.47 -13.94
C GLY A 105 -6.61 -11.43 -13.68
N TYR A 106 -5.37 -10.96 -13.81
CA TYR A 106 -4.21 -11.76 -13.42
C TYR A 106 -4.21 -11.98 -11.90
N VAL A 107 -4.08 -13.23 -11.50
CA VAL A 107 -4.01 -13.64 -10.09
C VAL A 107 -2.78 -14.48 -9.89
N PHE A 108 -2.05 -14.25 -8.83
CA PHE A 108 -1.00 -15.16 -8.39
C PHE A 108 -1.12 -15.46 -6.89
N ALA A 109 -0.67 -16.64 -6.52
CA ALA A 109 -0.73 -17.12 -5.15
C ALA A 109 0.68 -17.32 -4.58
N ARG A 110 0.83 -17.05 -3.29
CA ARG A 110 2.03 -17.33 -2.51
C ARG A 110 1.66 -18.13 -1.28
N THR A 111 2.30 -19.27 -1.07
CA THR A 111 2.18 -20.02 0.18
C THR A 111 3.31 -19.60 1.12
N ILE A 112 2.95 -19.27 2.35
CA ILE A 112 3.86 -18.91 3.42
C ILE A 112 3.62 -19.78 4.64
N THR A 113 4.65 -19.96 5.46
CA THR A 113 4.51 -20.53 6.80
C THR A 113 4.27 -19.38 7.78
N ASP A 114 3.10 -19.34 8.37
CA ASP A 114 2.71 -18.33 9.35
C ASP A 114 2.92 -18.91 10.76
N ASP A 115 3.93 -18.42 11.45
CA ASP A 115 4.31 -18.83 12.80
C ASP A 115 3.79 -17.89 13.89
N THR A 116 2.98 -16.90 13.51
CA THR A 116 2.43 -15.90 14.43
C THR A 116 1.12 -16.34 15.09
N MET A 117 0.55 -17.45 14.63
CA MET A 117 -0.75 -17.91 15.10
C MET A 117 -0.64 -18.76 16.37
N PRO A 118 -1.59 -18.61 17.33
CA PRO A 118 -1.69 -19.50 18.47
C PRO A 118 -1.94 -20.94 17.99
N GLY A 119 -1.09 -21.88 18.36
CA GLY A 119 -1.20 -23.28 17.96
C GLY A 119 -0.09 -23.79 17.09
N GLY A 120 0.87 -22.95 16.74
CA GLY A 120 2.07 -23.28 15.98
C GLY A 120 2.01 -22.88 14.51
N PRO A 121 3.08 -23.15 13.76
CA PRO A 121 3.18 -22.75 12.36
C PRO A 121 2.10 -23.41 11.50
N ILE A 122 1.43 -22.62 10.69
CA ILE A 122 0.44 -23.07 9.70
C ILE A 122 0.85 -22.62 8.30
N GLU A 123 0.56 -23.42 7.29
CA GLU A 123 0.69 -22.97 5.91
C GLU A 123 -0.53 -22.14 5.50
N ARG A 124 -0.27 -20.97 4.93
CA ARG A 124 -1.32 -20.08 4.45
C ARG A 124 -1.01 -19.63 3.03
N THR A 125 -2.00 -19.75 2.15
CA THR A 125 -1.91 -19.24 0.78
C THR A 125 -2.56 -17.87 0.70
N ILE A 126 -1.81 -16.91 0.15
CA ILE A 126 -2.26 -15.53 -0.08
C ILE A 126 -2.36 -15.34 -1.58
N GLU A 127 -3.50 -14.89 -2.05
CA GLU A 127 -3.74 -14.54 -3.44
C GLU A 127 -3.66 -13.02 -3.63
N TYR A 128 -3.00 -12.60 -4.69
CA TYR A 128 -2.86 -11.22 -5.12
C TYR A 128 -3.51 -11.03 -6.48
N HIS A 129 -4.37 -10.03 -6.59
CA HIS A 129 -5.21 -9.79 -7.75
C HIS A 129 -4.83 -8.50 -8.47
N ALA A 130 -4.56 -8.56 -9.77
CA ALA A 130 -4.40 -7.35 -10.59
C ALA A 130 -5.76 -6.62 -10.78
N PRO A 131 -5.73 -5.32 -10.99
CA PRO A 131 -4.58 -4.46 -11.25
C PRO A 131 -3.75 -4.17 -10.00
N PHE A 132 -2.47 -3.92 -10.23
CA PHE A 132 -1.55 -3.49 -9.18
C PHE A 132 -1.32 -2.00 -9.31
N ASP A 133 -1.39 -1.28 -8.20
CA ASP A 133 -1.23 0.16 -8.18
C ASP A 133 -0.18 0.61 -7.16
N ARG A 134 0.49 1.69 -7.50
CA ARG A 134 1.44 2.38 -6.64
C ARG A 134 0.86 3.74 -6.26
N CYS A 135 0.72 3.97 -4.98
CA CYS A 135 0.12 5.19 -4.49
C CYS A 135 1.06 6.39 -4.61
N ASP A 136 0.48 7.54 -4.92
CA ASP A 136 1.13 8.84 -4.87
C ASP A 136 0.50 9.69 -3.76
N ARG A 137 1.24 9.89 -2.65
CA ARG A 137 0.71 10.62 -1.51
C ARG A 137 0.41 12.07 -1.83
N GLU A 138 1.13 12.71 -2.73
CA GLU A 138 0.86 14.10 -3.08
C GLU A 138 -0.46 14.25 -3.83
N GLN A 139 -0.74 13.32 -4.73
CA GLN A 139 -2.00 13.25 -5.44
C GLN A 139 -3.15 12.87 -4.50
N ASP A 140 -2.92 11.95 -3.59
CA ASP A 140 -3.91 11.54 -2.60
C ASP A 140 -4.25 12.69 -1.63
N TYR A 141 -3.24 13.47 -1.20
CA TYR A 141 -3.49 14.70 -0.42
C TYR A 141 -4.34 15.70 -1.18
N GLU A 142 -4.09 15.90 -2.47
CA GLU A 142 -4.91 16.81 -3.29
C GLU A 142 -6.35 16.33 -3.41
N THR A 143 -6.54 15.04 -3.65
CA THR A 143 -7.86 14.44 -3.75
C THR A 143 -8.65 14.57 -2.44
N ALA A 144 -8.03 14.21 -1.32
CA ALA A 144 -8.65 14.35 0.00
C ALA A 144 -8.88 15.81 0.38
N TRP A 145 -7.94 16.72 0.05
CA TRP A 145 -8.07 18.14 0.29
C TRP A 145 -9.30 18.73 -0.41
N ASN A 146 -9.43 18.50 -1.70
CA ASN A 146 -10.57 18.99 -2.49
C ASN A 146 -11.89 18.46 -1.96
N PHE A 147 -11.94 17.18 -1.57
CA PHE A 147 -13.14 16.59 -0.99
C PHE A 147 -13.54 17.25 0.33
N PHE A 148 -12.61 17.46 1.25
CA PHE A 148 -12.92 18.05 2.55
C PHE A 148 -13.13 19.56 2.49
N GLU A 149 -12.44 20.27 1.61
CA GLU A 149 -12.64 21.71 1.39
C GLU A 149 -14.03 21.95 0.79
N GLU A 150 -14.49 21.16 -0.17
CA GLU A 150 -15.86 21.24 -0.69
C GLU A 150 -16.91 20.94 0.39
N LYS A 151 -16.64 19.93 1.22
CA LYS A 151 -17.58 19.47 2.26
C LYS A 151 -17.67 20.42 3.46
N TYR A 152 -16.57 21.03 3.86
CA TYR A 152 -16.47 21.84 5.10
C TYR A 152 -16.06 23.30 4.87
N GLY A 153 -15.51 23.66 3.73
CA GLY A 153 -15.01 25.01 3.42
C GLY A 153 -16.08 26.10 3.35
N GLY A 154 -17.35 25.74 3.32
CA GLY A 154 -18.47 26.68 3.38
C GLY A 154 -18.97 27.01 4.79
N GLN A 155 -18.30 26.50 5.84
CA GLN A 155 -18.73 26.67 7.24
C GLN A 155 -17.82 27.58 8.07
N ALA A 156 -16.88 28.30 7.45
CA ALA A 156 -16.00 29.27 8.12
C ALA A 156 -16.48 30.67 7.93
#